data_45d796f907af8a381ae9e3e9f8606f9a
#
_entry.id   45d796f907af8a381ae9e3e9f8606f9a
#
_cell.length_a   1.000
_cell.length_b   1.000
_cell.length_c   1.000
_cell.angle_alpha   90.00
_cell.angle_beta   90.00
_cell.angle_gamma   90.00
#
_symmetry.space_group_name_H-M   'P 1'
#
loop_
_entity.id
_entity.type
_entity.pdbx_description
1 polymer ?
#
loop_
_entity_poly.entity_id
_entity_poly.type
_entity_poly.pdbx_seq_one_letter_code
_entity_poly.pdbx_strand_id
1 'polypeptide(L)'
;LFKKIVAELAPYADWIKLVCLSRNGEPLLNRNVASMVKQLKDIGIKRVNFSTNATALTEKRSYELIKSGLDEIRFSIDGFTKETFEKVRKGGKYEKILNNCLRFIKIRDEIGKGKPQVQIRFVEQKANTHELESWKNFWLSKVQLTDVVASKKMHSWGNELKSYEGRIDQNVAIPCISPFSTLEILYDGTVPLCGCDYKPTVVLGNVKNNSLKEIWNNEKFKQMRDLHSSGNRNKISICVGCKIWDIEKIKTVFNQK
;
A
#
# COMPACT_ATOMS: atom_id res chain seq x y z
N LEU A 1 -10.40 -12.57 -13.94
CA LEU A 1 -9.99 -11.16 -13.98
C LEU A 1 -8.47 -11.00 -13.85
N PHE A 2 -7.83 -11.52 -12.78
CA PHE A 2 -6.39 -11.33 -12.55
C PHE A 2 -5.52 -11.85 -13.71
N LYS A 3 -5.83 -13.04 -14.26
CA LYS A 3 -5.13 -13.58 -15.44
C LYS A 3 -5.19 -12.63 -16.66
N LYS A 4 -6.35 -11.99 -16.89
CA LYS A 4 -6.50 -10.97 -17.95
C LYS A 4 -5.55 -9.80 -17.70
N ILE A 5 -5.54 -9.28 -16.45
CA ILE A 5 -4.66 -8.17 -16.08
C ILE A 5 -3.18 -8.54 -16.31
N VAL A 6 -2.76 -9.73 -15.86
CA VAL A 6 -1.38 -10.21 -16.04
C VAL A 6 -1.01 -10.29 -17.52
N ALA A 7 -1.88 -10.84 -18.37
CA ALA A 7 -1.65 -10.91 -19.80
C ALA A 7 -1.52 -9.52 -20.47
N GLU A 8 -2.32 -8.55 -20.02
CA GLU A 8 -2.26 -7.18 -20.53
C GLU A 8 -1.06 -6.38 -19.98
N LEU A 9 -0.50 -6.75 -18.81
CA LEU A 9 0.70 -6.15 -18.28
C LEU A 9 1.98 -6.68 -18.93
N ALA A 10 1.98 -7.92 -19.42
CA ALA A 10 3.17 -8.59 -19.92
C ALA A 10 3.95 -7.78 -20.99
N PRO A 11 3.30 -7.16 -22.00
CA PRO A 11 4.01 -6.34 -22.98
C PRO A 11 4.67 -5.07 -22.41
N TYR A 12 4.31 -4.68 -21.19
CA TYR A 12 4.76 -3.46 -20.52
C TYR A 12 5.60 -3.75 -19.28
N ALA A 13 5.97 -5.01 -19.03
CA ALA A 13 6.62 -5.43 -17.78
C ALA A 13 7.91 -4.61 -17.47
N ASP A 14 8.70 -4.30 -18.47
CA ASP A 14 9.92 -3.51 -18.32
C ASP A 14 9.70 -2.05 -17.89
N TRP A 15 8.56 -1.48 -18.26
CA TRP A 15 8.16 -0.11 -17.90
C TRP A 15 7.53 -0.03 -16.51
N ILE A 16 6.97 -1.15 -16.04
CA ILE A 16 6.29 -1.22 -14.75
C ILE A 16 7.30 -1.39 -13.62
N LYS A 17 7.47 -0.34 -12.84
CA LYS A 17 8.42 -0.35 -11.71
C LYS A 17 7.95 -1.19 -10.53
N LEU A 18 6.63 -1.24 -10.31
CA LEU A 18 6.04 -1.84 -9.13
C LEU A 18 4.60 -2.27 -9.38
N VAL A 19 4.24 -3.46 -8.93
CA VAL A 19 2.85 -3.88 -8.73
C VAL A 19 2.58 -4.10 -7.25
N CYS A 20 1.60 -3.39 -6.71
CA CYS A 20 1.17 -3.52 -5.32
C CYS A 20 -0.16 -4.30 -5.25
N LEU A 21 -0.15 -5.45 -4.59
CA LEU A 21 -1.33 -6.33 -4.46
C LEU A 21 -2.18 -6.00 -3.22
N SER A 22 -2.16 -4.76 -2.78
CA SER A 22 -2.98 -4.31 -1.65
C SER A 22 -3.55 -2.91 -1.89
N ARG A 23 -4.80 -2.74 -1.51
CA ARG A 23 -5.45 -1.44 -1.44
C ARG A 23 -6.50 -1.45 -0.31
N ASN A 24 -7.77 -1.69 -0.64
CA ASN A 24 -8.87 -1.83 0.31
C ASN A 24 -9.02 -3.30 0.70
N GLY A 25 -8.86 -3.62 1.97
CA GLY A 25 -8.97 -5.00 2.47
C GLY A 25 -7.62 -5.62 2.85
N GLU A 26 -7.64 -6.92 3.10
CA GLU A 26 -6.49 -7.69 3.56
C GLU A 26 -6.07 -8.72 2.49
N PRO A 27 -4.88 -8.57 1.88
CA PRO A 27 -4.43 -9.48 0.81
C PRO A 27 -4.33 -10.94 1.24
N LEU A 28 -3.98 -11.20 2.50
CA LEU A 28 -3.84 -12.55 3.01
C LEU A 28 -5.17 -13.29 3.23
N LEU A 29 -6.32 -12.64 3.05
CA LEU A 29 -7.61 -13.33 2.94
C LEU A 29 -7.77 -14.01 1.58
N ASN A 30 -7.07 -13.55 0.56
CA ASN A 30 -7.00 -14.23 -0.73
C ASN A 30 -6.04 -15.43 -0.64
N ARG A 31 -6.59 -16.63 -0.81
CA ARG A 31 -5.79 -17.88 -0.77
C ARG A 31 -4.75 -17.98 -1.90
N ASN A 32 -4.95 -17.24 -2.98
CA ASN A 32 -4.12 -17.29 -4.18
C ASN A 32 -3.04 -16.18 -4.24
N VAL A 33 -2.86 -15.38 -3.19
CA VAL A 33 -1.96 -14.21 -3.24
C VAL A 33 -0.51 -14.59 -3.62
N ALA A 34 0.01 -15.69 -3.11
CA ALA A 34 1.35 -16.17 -3.48
C ALA A 34 1.43 -16.57 -4.97
N SER A 35 0.39 -17.23 -5.50
CA SER A 35 0.29 -17.52 -6.94
C SER A 35 0.17 -16.24 -7.79
N MET A 36 -0.53 -15.23 -7.30
CA MET A 36 -0.61 -13.93 -7.98
C MET A 36 0.76 -13.26 -8.06
N VAL A 37 1.53 -13.28 -6.96
CA VAL A 37 2.93 -12.81 -6.96
C VAL A 37 3.73 -13.54 -8.02
N LYS A 38 3.70 -14.89 -8.00
CA LYS A 38 4.45 -15.70 -8.97
C LYS A 38 4.09 -15.35 -10.41
N GLN A 39 2.81 -15.24 -10.77
CA GLN A 39 2.37 -14.88 -12.11
C GLN A 39 2.94 -13.51 -12.56
N LEU A 40 3.00 -12.53 -11.65
CA LEU A 40 3.60 -11.22 -11.95
C LEU A 40 5.11 -11.32 -12.15
N LYS A 41 5.78 -12.12 -11.34
CA LYS A 41 7.24 -12.37 -11.50
C LYS A 41 7.54 -13.11 -12.80
N ASP A 42 6.71 -14.09 -13.18
CA ASP A 42 6.88 -14.88 -14.40
C ASP A 42 6.80 -14.01 -15.68
N ILE A 43 6.04 -12.92 -15.68
CA ILE A 43 5.99 -11.95 -16.79
C ILE A 43 7.07 -10.86 -16.71
N GLY A 44 7.98 -10.91 -15.73
CA GLY A 44 9.11 -9.99 -15.62
C GLY A 44 8.87 -8.74 -14.77
N ILE A 45 7.78 -8.64 -13.99
CA ILE A 45 7.59 -7.50 -13.08
C ILE A 45 8.73 -7.42 -12.07
N LYS A 46 9.47 -6.30 -12.08
CA LYS A 46 10.69 -6.11 -11.29
C LYS A 46 10.43 -6.13 -9.79
N ARG A 47 9.33 -5.52 -9.36
CA ARG A 47 9.00 -5.40 -7.94
C ARG A 47 7.51 -5.65 -7.70
N VAL A 48 7.22 -6.63 -6.81
CA VAL A 48 5.86 -6.94 -6.34
C VAL A 48 5.82 -6.81 -4.84
N ASN A 49 4.83 -6.10 -4.31
CA ASN A 49 4.65 -5.95 -2.88
C ASN A 49 3.18 -5.93 -2.47
N PHE A 50 2.94 -5.97 -1.17
CA PHE A 50 1.66 -5.64 -0.55
C PHE A 50 1.81 -5.27 0.92
N SER A 51 0.80 -4.58 1.45
CA SER A 51 0.65 -4.33 2.88
C SER A 51 -0.35 -5.33 3.49
N THR A 52 -0.10 -5.75 4.72
CA THR A 52 -0.95 -6.69 5.45
C THR A 52 -1.06 -6.33 6.93
N ASN A 53 -2.17 -6.67 7.54
CA ASN A 53 -2.36 -6.64 8.99
C ASN A 53 -1.80 -7.90 9.69
N ALA A 54 -1.25 -8.83 8.93
CA ALA A 54 -0.64 -10.08 9.37
C ALA A 54 -1.56 -11.06 10.16
N THR A 55 -2.85 -10.77 10.29
CA THR A 55 -3.80 -11.62 11.04
C THR A 55 -3.89 -13.04 10.45
N ALA A 56 -3.83 -13.16 9.13
CA ALA A 56 -3.91 -14.42 8.40
C ALA A 56 -2.54 -14.96 7.95
N LEU A 57 -1.43 -14.42 8.47
CA LEU A 57 -0.07 -14.82 8.12
C LEU A 57 0.34 -16.08 8.92
N THR A 58 -0.09 -17.24 8.44
CA THR A 58 0.32 -18.53 9.00
C THR A 58 1.75 -18.89 8.56
N GLU A 59 2.35 -19.86 9.24
CA GLU A 59 3.67 -20.39 8.88
C GLU A 59 3.70 -20.88 7.43
N LYS A 60 2.75 -21.72 7.02
CA LYS A 60 2.60 -22.19 5.64
C LYS A 60 2.59 -21.04 4.64
N ARG A 61 1.80 -20.00 4.92
CA ARG A 61 1.74 -18.81 4.04
C ARG A 61 3.05 -18.04 4.00
N SER A 62 3.79 -18.00 5.09
CA SER A 62 5.12 -17.39 5.11
C SER A 62 6.05 -18.08 4.11
N TYR A 63 6.11 -19.41 4.11
CA TYR A 63 6.88 -20.19 3.13
C TYR A 63 6.40 -19.95 1.70
N GLU A 64 5.08 -19.98 1.46
CA GLU A 64 4.49 -19.76 0.13
C GLU A 64 4.86 -18.38 -0.43
N LEU A 65 4.78 -17.33 0.37
CA LEU A 65 5.11 -15.95 -0.02
C LEU A 65 6.59 -15.77 -0.30
N ILE A 66 7.46 -16.30 0.55
CA ILE A 66 8.91 -16.22 0.34
C ILE A 66 9.30 -16.93 -0.96
N LYS A 67 8.75 -18.13 -1.19
CA LYS A 67 9.02 -18.92 -2.41
C LYS A 67 8.37 -18.34 -3.68
N SER A 68 7.36 -17.49 -3.57
CA SER A 68 6.68 -16.90 -4.73
C SER A 68 7.49 -15.82 -5.45
N GLY A 69 8.61 -15.36 -4.87
CA GLY A 69 9.39 -14.25 -5.39
C GLY A 69 8.86 -12.88 -5.00
N LEU A 70 8.08 -12.79 -3.92
CA LEU A 70 7.66 -11.51 -3.35
C LEU A 70 8.90 -10.65 -3.04
N ASP A 71 8.88 -9.38 -3.45
CA ASP A 71 10.04 -8.50 -3.25
C ASP A 71 9.97 -7.73 -1.93
N GLU A 72 8.75 -7.40 -1.47
CA GLU A 72 8.55 -6.62 -0.25
C GLU A 72 7.22 -6.96 0.41
N ILE A 73 7.22 -7.10 1.73
CA ILE A 73 6.01 -7.21 2.56
C ILE A 73 5.98 -6.09 3.60
N ARG A 74 4.81 -5.46 3.77
CA ARG A 74 4.62 -4.34 4.69
C ARG A 74 3.68 -4.73 5.79
N PHE A 75 4.17 -4.78 7.03
CA PHE A 75 3.35 -5.03 8.20
C PHE A 75 2.82 -3.73 8.78
N SER A 76 1.51 -3.65 8.95
CA SER A 76 0.84 -2.50 9.55
C SER A 76 0.64 -2.73 11.04
N ILE A 77 1.51 -2.16 11.88
CA ILE A 77 1.54 -2.37 13.33
C ILE A 77 1.54 -1.01 14.03
N ASP A 78 0.35 -0.54 14.40
CA ASP A 78 0.12 0.83 14.89
C ASP A 78 0.04 0.90 16.43
N GLY A 79 0.86 0.13 17.12
CA GLY A 79 1.00 0.16 18.57
C GLY A 79 2.15 -0.73 19.03
N PHE A 80 2.71 -0.43 20.20
CA PHE A 80 3.76 -1.20 20.85
C PHE A 80 3.19 -2.10 21.95
N THR A 81 2.17 -1.60 22.65
CA THR A 81 1.44 -2.39 23.66
C THR A 81 0.16 -2.98 23.06
N LYS A 82 -0.31 -4.06 23.68
CA LYS A 82 -1.59 -4.68 23.35
C LYS A 82 -2.75 -3.69 23.44
N GLU A 83 -2.78 -2.93 24.52
CA GLU A 83 -3.83 -1.96 24.80
C GLU A 83 -3.93 -0.92 23.70
N THR A 84 -2.84 -0.26 23.36
CA THR A 84 -2.79 0.76 22.32
C THR A 84 -3.08 0.16 20.94
N PHE A 85 -2.46 -0.98 20.61
CA PHE A 85 -2.67 -1.62 19.31
C PHE A 85 -4.13 -2.01 19.10
N GLU A 86 -4.77 -2.70 20.05
CA GLU A 86 -6.15 -3.18 19.91
C GLU A 86 -7.18 -2.03 19.96
N LYS A 87 -6.84 -0.92 20.63
CA LYS A 87 -7.63 0.32 20.59
C LYS A 87 -7.60 0.98 19.20
N VAL A 88 -6.43 1.05 18.57
CA VAL A 88 -6.24 1.67 17.26
C VAL A 88 -6.71 0.74 16.13
N ARG A 89 -6.39 -0.55 16.23
CA ARG A 89 -6.71 -1.60 15.25
C ARG A 89 -7.84 -2.48 15.76
N LYS A 90 -9.06 -1.95 15.76
CA LYS A 90 -10.24 -2.66 16.26
C LYS A 90 -10.38 -4.04 15.63
N GLY A 91 -10.54 -5.07 16.48
CA GLY A 91 -10.62 -6.48 16.07
C GLY A 91 -9.25 -7.15 15.85
N GLY A 92 -8.14 -6.41 15.88
CA GLY A 92 -6.81 -6.98 15.89
C GLY A 92 -6.52 -7.72 17.21
N LYS A 93 -5.73 -8.80 17.14
CA LYS A 93 -5.22 -9.54 18.31
C LYS A 93 -3.72 -9.37 18.35
N TYR A 94 -3.24 -8.48 19.21
CA TYR A 94 -1.86 -8.00 19.23
C TYR A 94 -0.82 -9.14 19.27
N GLU A 95 -0.92 -10.03 20.28
CA GLU A 95 0.06 -11.10 20.43
C GLU A 95 0.10 -12.04 19.23
N LYS A 96 -1.06 -12.36 18.65
CA LYS A 96 -1.14 -13.20 17.43
C LYS A 96 -0.44 -12.52 16.25
N ILE A 97 -0.71 -11.23 16.04
CA ILE A 97 -0.13 -10.47 14.94
C ILE A 97 1.37 -10.30 15.12
N LEU A 98 1.81 -9.92 16.31
CA LEU A 98 3.23 -9.81 16.67
C LEU A 98 3.97 -11.13 16.42
N ASN A 99 3.44 -12.25 16.94
CA ASN A 99 4.03 -13.57 16.73
C ASN A 99 4.07 -13.98 15.27
N ASN A 100 3.03 -13.65 14.48
CA ASN A 100 3.01 -13.91 13.05
C ASN A 100 4.12 -13.13 12.31
N CYS A 101 4.31 -11.86 12.64
CA CYS A 101 5.35 -11.03 12.04
C CYS A 101 6.75 -11.52 12.41
N LEU A 102 7.01 -11.79 13.69
CA LEU A 102 8.31 -12.30 14.16
C LEU A 102 8.63 -13.66 13.55
N ARG A 103 7.66 -14.57 13.47
CA ARG A 103 7.82 -15.86 12.79
C ARG A 103 8.13 -15.68 11.30
N PHE A 104 7.43 -14.78 10.60
CA PHE A 104 7.74 -14.50 9.20
C PHE A 104 9.17 -14.00 9.02
N ILE A 105 9.62 -13.06 9.84
CA ILE A 105 10.97 -12.52 9.80
C ILE A 105 11.98 -13.65 9.99
N LYS A 106 11.79 -14.49 11.01
CA LYS A 106 12.66 -15.66 11.26
C LYS A 106 12.74 -16.59 10.06
N ILE A 107 11.61 -17.04 9.51
CA ILE A 107 11.58 -17.93 8.34
C ILE A 107 12.25 -17.27 7.14
N ARG A 108 11.95 -15.98 6.88
CA ARG A 108 12.56 -15.22 5.79
C ARG A 108 14.09 -15.19 5.92
N ASP A 109 14.61 -14.99 7.12
CA ASP A 109 16.04 -14.92 7.38
C ASP A 109 16.72 -16.29 7.18
N GLU A 110 16.02 -17.37 7.54
CA GLU A 110 16.52 -18.73 7.37
C GLU A 110 16.55 -19.20 5.91
N ILE A 111 15.51 -18.95 5.14
CA ILE A 111 15.36 -19.52 3.78
C ILE A 111 15.35 -18.49 2.66
N GLY A 112 14.98 -17.25 2.95
CA GLY A 112 14.75 -16.18 1.95
C GLY A 112 15.99 -15.36 1.63
N LYS A 113 17.12 -15.61 2.30
CA LYS A 113 18.36 -14.84 2.14
C LYS A 113 18.11 -13.30 2.22
N GLY A 114 17.26 -12.88 3.16
CA GLY A 114 16.86 -11.48 3.35
C GLY A 114 15.75 -10.99 2.42
N LYS A 115 15.13 -11.86 1.63
CA LYS A 115 13.97 -11.51 0.79
C LYS A 115 12.74 -12.34 1.16
N PRO A 116 11.54 -11.74 1.08
CA PRO A 116 11.24 -10.33 0.73
C PRO A 116 11.77 -9.34 1.76
N GLN A 117 12.06 -8.09 1.32
CA GLN A 117 12.31 -6.99 2.25
C GLN A 117 11.11 -6.81 3.16
N VAL A 118 11.35 -6.66 4.45
CA VAL A 118 10.30 -6.37 5.43
C VAL A 118 10.21 -4.87 5.67
N GLN A 119 8.99 -4.34 5.61
CA GLN A 119 8.72 -2.99 6.09
C GLN A 119 7.76 -3.04 7.27
N ILE A 120 8.16 -2.49 8.40
CA ILE A 120 7.28 -2.29 9.55
C ILE A 120 6.77 -0.86 9.50
N ARG A 121 5.44 -0.70 9.51
CA ARG A 121 4.80 0.61 9.36
C ARG A 121 3.94 0.94 10.55
N PHE A 122 4.06 2.20 10.99
CA PHE A 122 3.27 2.81 12.04
C PHE A 122 2.54 4.03 11.49
N VAL A 123 1.22 4.07 11.62
CA VAL A 123 0.44 5.26 11.28
C VAL A 123 0.21 6.05 12.55
N GLU A 124 0.85 7.21 12.63
CA GLU A 124 0.79 8.10 13.79
C GLU A 124 -0.62 8.70 13.94
N GLN A 125 -1.17 8.52 15.14
CA GLN A 125 -2.46 9.03 15.58
C GLN A 125 -2.33 9.50 17.03
N LYS A 126 -3.20 10.41 17.48
CA LYS A 126 -3.22 10.90 18.87
C LYS A 126 -3.22 9.76 19.90
N ALA A 127 -3.87 8.62 19.56
CA ALA A 127 -4.02 7.48 20.45
C ALA A 127 -2.74 6.64 20.61
N ASN A 128 -1.75 6.75 19.71
CA ASN A 128 -0.59 5.86 19.69
C ASN A 128 0.78 6.56 19.61
N THR A 129 0.82 7.87 19.34
CA THR A 129 2.08 8.61 19.14
C THR A 129 3.03 8.52 20.34
N HIS A 130 2.51 8.38 21.56
CA HIS A 130 3.30 8.23 22.78
C HIS A 130 4.12 6.94 22.83
N GLU A 131 3.79 5.92 22.02
CA GLU A 131 4.51 4.66 21.94
C GLU A 131 5.53 4.60 20.79
N LEU A 132 5.60 5.62 19.94
CA LEU A 132 6.40 5.58 18.71
C LEU A 132 7.88 5.24 18.96
N GLU A 133 8.48 5.80 19.99
CA GLU A 133 9.91 5.57 20.28
C GLU A 133 10.17 4.13 20.75
N SER A 134 9.34 3.60 21.66
CA SER A 134 9.44 2.22 22.13
C SER A 134 9.18 1.23 20.98
N TRP A 135 8.17 1.50 20.14
CA TRP A 135 7.85 0.74 18.97
C TRP A 135 9.03 0.72 17.97
N LYS A 136 9.61 1.88 17.68
CA LYS A 136 10.76 2.03 16.79
C LYS A 136 11.94 1.19 17.26
N ASN A 137 12.34 1.35 18.53
CA ASN A 137 13.50 0.67 19.09
C ASN A 137 13.32 -0.85 19.10
N PHE A 138 12.12 -1.34 19.44
CA PHE A 138 11.78 -2.75 19.37
C PHE A 138 11.94 -3.31 17.94
N TRP A 139 11.33 -2.67 16.94
CA TRP A 139 11.37 -3.21 15.57
C TRP A 139 12.75 -3.10 14.95
N LEU A 140 13.50 -2.04 15.20
CA LEU A 140 14.91 -1.94 14.77
C LEU A 140 15.78 -3.06 15.30
N SER A 141 15.47 -3.60 16.49
CA SER A 141 16.19 -4.77 17.05
C SER A 141 15.76 -6.12 16.46
N LYS A 142 14.70 -6.17 15.64
CA LYS A 142 14.12 -7.42 15.10
C LYS A 142 14.29 -7.59 13.59
N VAL A 143 14.66 -6.54 12.88
CA VAL A 143 14.77 -6.53 11.42
C VAL A 143 16.24 -6.39 10.97
N GLN A 144 16.51 -6.75 9.73
CA GLN A 144 17.85 -6.59 9.12
C GLN A 144 18.09 -5.14 8.67
N LEU A 145 19.35 -4.78 8.41
CA LEU A 145 19.75 -3.45 7.90
C LEU A 145 19.07 -3.08 6.58
N THR A 146 18.74 -4.07 5.75
CA THR A 146 18.06 -3.88 4.48
C THR A 146 16.54 -3.68 4.61
N ASP A 147 15.98 -3.95 5.79
CA ASP A 147 14.58 -3.78 6.07
C ASP A 147 14.25 -2.31 6.42
N VAL A 148 12.98 -1.99 6.48
CA VAL A 148 12.52 -0.62 6.73
C VAL A 148 11.60 -0.57 7.95
N VAL A 149 11.94 0.25 8.91
CA VAL A 149 11.05 0.65 10.01
C VAL A 149 10.65 2.11 9.76
N ALA A 150 9.37 2.38 9.64
CA ALA A 150 8.91 3.72 9.26
C ALA A 150 7.58 4.08 9.92
N SER A 151 7.46 5.34 10.32
CA SER A 151 6.18 5.94 10.67
C SER A 151 5.68 6.86 9.56
N LYS A 152 4.41 7.14 9.58
CA LYS A 152 3.78 8.18 8.77
C LYS A 152 2.62 8.80 9.50
N LYS A 153 2.41 10.08 9.30
CA LYS A 153 1.21 10.75 9.78
C LYS A 153 -0.02 10.23 9.03
N MET A 154 -1.13 10.15 9.73
CA MET A 154 -2.43 9.84 9.11
C MET A 154 -2.76 10.89 8.06
N HIS A 155 -3.39 10.48 6.97
CA HIS A 155 -3.89 11.40 5.93
C HIS A 155 -5.41 11.29 5.79
N SER A 156 -6.03 12.24 5.09
CA SER A 156 -7.49 12.36 5.02
C SER A 156 -8.20 11.30 4.17
N TRP A 157 -7.48 10.45 3.44
CA TRP A 157 -8.05 9.49 2.48
C TRP A 157 -9.03 10.14 1.49
N GLY A 158 -8.58 11.19 0.79
CA GLY A 158 -9.43 11.91 -0.14
C GLY A 158 -10.62 12.58 0.56
N ASN A 159 -10.39 13.07 1.80
CA ASN A 159 -11.38 13.73 2.66
C ASN A 159 -12.49 12.82 3.25
N GLU A 160 -12.33 11.49 3.15
CA GLU A 160 -13.27 10.53 3.76
C GLU A 160 -13.14 10.44 5.28
N LEU A 161 -11.95 10.73 5.84
CA LEU A 161 -11.73 10.68 7.29
C LEU A 161 -12.13 12.00 7.95
N LYS A 162 -13.31 12.02 8.54
CA LYS A 162 -13.82 13.18 9.34
C LYS A 162 -12.96 13.50 10.56
N SER A 163 -12.20 12.53 11.08
CA SER A 163 -11.28 12.69 12.22
C SER A 163 -9.91 13.24 11.83
N TYR A 164 -9.70 13.62 10.57
CA TYR A 164 -8.45 14.21 10.14
C TYR A 164 -8.36 15.67 10.59
N GLU A 165 -7.47 15.95 11.55
CA GLU A 165 -7.25 17.29 12.12
C GLU A 165 -6.31 18.17 11.29
N GLY A 166 -5.84 17.68 10.13
CA GLY A 166 -4.94 18.41 9.24
C GLY A 166 -5.68 19.55 8.50
N ARG A 167 -5.01 20.69 8.33
CA ARG A 167 -5.54 21.78 7.50
C ARG A 167 -5.76 21.30 6.07
N ILE A 168 -6.99 21.41 5.59
CA ILE A 168 -7.34 21.26 4.18
C ILE A 168 -7.05 22.61 3.51
N ASP A 169 -5.94 22.66 2.77
CA ASP A 169 -5.63 23.81 1.92
C ASP A 169 -6.37 23.64 0.60
N GLN A 170 -7.43 24.40 0.43
CA GLN A 170 -8.27 24.32 -0.78
C GLN A 170 -7.58 24.86 -2.04
N ASN A 171 -6.49 25.62 -1.88
CA ASN A 171 -5.78 26.31 -2.97
C ASN A 171 -4.54 25.57 -3.48
N VAL A 172 -4.41 24.26 -3.21
CA VAL A 172 -3.25 23.50 -3.69
C VAL A 172 -3.33 23.31 -5.21
N ALA A 173 -2.55 24.12 -5.93
CA ALA A 173 -2.43 24.05 -7.39
C ALA A 173 -1.43 23.00 -7.88
N ILE A 174 -0.53 22.52 -7.01
CA ILE A 174 0.52 21.56 -7.39
C ILE A 174 -0.09 20.24 -7.89
N PRO A 175 0.28 19.76 -9.09
CA PRO A 175 -0.24 18.52 -9.63
C PRO A 175 0.18 17.31 -8.81
N CYS A 176 -0.73 16.34 -8.65
CA CYS A 176 -0.41 15.05 -8.06
C CYS A 176 0.14 14.11 -9.14
N ILE A 177 1.22 13.38 -8.82
CA ILE A 177 1.83 12.41 -9.74
C ILE A 177 0.94 11.20 -10.02
N SER A 178 -0.01 10.87 -9.13
CA SER A 178 -0.80 9.64 -9.21
C SER A 178 -1.50 9.44 -10.57
N PRO A 179 -2.22 10.40 -11.16
CA PRO A 179 -2.86 10.21 -12.47
C PRO A 179 -1.89 9.99 -13.64
N PHE A 180 -0.61 10.29 -13.45
CA PHE A 180 0.43 10.18 -14.49
C PHE A 180 1.29 8.92 -14.34
N SER A 181 1.25 8.25 -13.19
CA SER A 181 2.18 7.16 -12.89
C SER A 181 1.54 5.90 -12.33
N THR A 182 0.25 5.93 -11.98
CA THR A 182 -0.39 4.83 -11.26
C THR A 182 -1.75 4.51 -11.86
N LEU A 183 -2.01 3.22 -12.09
CA LEU A 183 -3.33 2.67 -12.40
C LEU A 183 -3.79 1.81 -11.22
N GLU A 184 -4.86 2.23 -10.58
CA GLU A 184 -5.48 1.48 -9.48
C GLU A 184 -6.60 0.59 -10.03
N ILE A 185 -6.64 -0.67 -9.60
CA ILE A 185 -7.68 -1.62 -10.00
C ILE A 185 -8.28 -2.27 -8.76
N LEU A 186 -9.58 -2.14 -8.59
CA LEU A 186 -10.30 -2.79 -7.49
C LEU A 186 -10.61 -4.25 -7.81
N TYR A 187 -11.00 -5.00 -6.78
CA TYR A 187 -11.31 -6.44 -6.87
C TYR A 187 -12.42 -6.77 -7.89
N ASP A 188 -13.34 -5.85 -8.12
CA ASP A 188 -14.44 -5.95 -9.08
C ASP A 188 -14.08 -5.47 -10.49
N GLY A 189 -12.84 -5.00 -10.69
CA GLY A 189 -12.33 -4.48 -11.94
C GLY A 189 -12.51 -2.97 -12.12
N THR A 190 -13.16 -2.29 -11.21
CA THR A 190 -13.32 -0.82 -11.25
C THR A 190 -11.96 -0.13 -11.15
N VAL A 191 -11.76 0.90 -11.96
CA VAL A 191 -10.55 1.72 -11.98
C VAL A 191 -10.90 3.13 -11.46
N PRO A 192 -10.57 3.44 -10.21
CA PRO A 192 -10.74 4.79 -9.66
C PRO A 192 -9.55 5.69 -10.05
N LEU A 193 -9.68 6.98 -9.77
CA LEU A 193 -8.64 7.98 -10.09
C LEU A 193 -7.31 7.71 -9.39
N CYS A 194 -7.32 7.33 -8.12
CA CYS A 194 -6.10 7.10 -7.34
C CYS A 194 -6.35 6.23 -6.12
N GLY A 195 -5.27 5.85 -5.41
CA GLY A 195 -5.33 5.05 -4.18
C GLY A 195 -6.06 5.72 -3.00
N CYS A 196 -6.31 7.02 -3.04
CA CYS A 196 -7.07 7.74 -2.01
C CYS A 196 -8.57 7.79 -2.27
N ASP A 197 -9.03 7.46 -3.47
CA ASP A 197 -10.46 7.38 -3.81
C ASP A 197 -11.06 6.08 -3.24
N TYR A 198 -11.20 6.05 -1.92
CA TYR A 198 -11.59 4.86 -1.16
C TYR A 198 -12.97 4.32 -1.57
N LYS A 199 -13.93 5.21 -1.74
CA LYS A 199 -15.22 4.92 -2.37
C LYS A 199 -15.16 5.49 -3.78
N PRO A 200 -14.98 4.67 -4.84
CA PRO A 200 -14.71 5.15 -6.18
C PRO A 200 -15.68 6.24 -6.61
N THR A 201 -15.32 7.51 -6.39
CA THR A 201 -16.13 8.67 -6.75
C THR A 201 -15.80 9.14 -8.17
N VAL A 202 -14.55 8.92 -8.60
CA VAL A 202 -14.09 9.21 -9.95
C VAL A 202 -13.70 7.89 -10.62
N VAL A 203 -14.66 7.27 -11.31
CA VAL A 203 -14.46 6.01 -12.02
C VAL A 203 -13.97 6.27 -13.44
N LEU A 204 -12.78 5.79 -13.76
CA LEU A 204 -12.12 5.96 -15.07
C LEU A 204 -12.45 4.84 -16.05
N GLY A 205 -12.89 3.69 -15.56
CA GLY A 205 -13.27 2.54 -16.37
C GLY A 205 -13.42 1.27 -15.56
N ASN A 206 -13.58 0.14 -16.26
CA ASN A 206 -13.60 -1.17 -15.63
C ASN A 206 -12.85 -2.19 -16.51
N VAL A 207 -11.87 -2.88 -15.93
CA VAL A 207 -11.02 -3.84 -16.68
C VAL A 207 -11.75 -5.11 -17.14
N LYS A 208 -13.00 -5.32 -16.73
CA LYS A 208 -13.84 -6.38 -17.30
C LYS A 208 -14.27 -6.04 -18.74
N ASN A 209 -14.49 -4.74 -19.01
CA ASN A 209 -15.07 -4.26 -20.23
C ASN A 209 -14.02 -3.65 -21.18
N ASN A 210 -12.93 -3.11 -20.63
CA ASN A 210 -11.89 -2.41 -21.37
C ASN A 210 -10.52 -3.02 -21.08
N SER A 211 -9.57 -2.83 -21.98
CA SER A 211 -8.16 -3.11 -21.72
C SER A 211 -7.54 -2.05 -20.84
N LEU A 212 -6.42 -2.39 -20.18
CA LEU A 212 -5.65 -1.42 -19.39
C LEU A 212 -5.18 -0.24 -20.23
N LYS A 213 -4.77 -0.50 -21.49
CA LYS A 213 -4.33 0.53 -22.45
C LYS A 213 -5.47 1.49 -22.81
N GLU A 214 -6.67 0.97 -23.08
CA GLU A 214 -7.84 1.80 -23.38
C GLU A 214 -8.22 2.68 -22.19
N ILE A 215 -8.26 2.12 -20.97
CA ILE A 215 -8.57 2.90 -19.77
C ILE A 215 -7.54 4.00 -19.54
N TRP A 216 -6.24 3.68 -19.65
CA TRP A 216 -5.14 4.63 -19.45
C TRP A 216 -5.17 5.81 -20.39
N ASN A 217 -5.69 5.60 -21.63
CA ASN A 217 -5.71 6.60 -22.70
C ASN A 217 -7.10 7.19 -22.98
N ASN A 218 -8.13 6.83 -22.20
CA ASN A 218 -9.47 7.33 -22.46
C ASN A 218 -9.62 8.82 -22.09
N GLU A 219 -10.69 9.42 -22.58
CA GLU A 219 -10.97 10.86 -22.43
C GLU A 219 -11.15 11.28 -20.96
N LYS A 220 -11.75 10.41 -20.13
CA LYS A 220 -11.90 10.68 -18.68
C LYS A 220 -10.55 10.79 -18.00
N PHE A 221 -9.62 9.86 -18.28
CA PHE A 221 -8.30 9.88 -17.69
C PHE A 221 -7.50 11.09 -18.15
N LYS A 222 -7.60 11.43 -19.43
CA LYS A 222 -6.98 12.63 -20.00
C LYS A 222 -7.51 13.89 -19.32
N GLN A 223 -8.83 14.05 -19.20
CA GLN A 223 -9.44 15.17 -18.50
C GLN A 223 -8.92 15.33 -17.06
N MET A 224 -8.77 14.22 -16.31
CA MET A 224 -8.21 14.27 -14.96
C MET A 224 -6.75 14.76 -14.95
N ARG A 225 -5.94 14.29 -15.90
CA ARG A 225 -4.56 14.76 -16.06
C ARG A 225 -4.50 16.25 -16.42
N ASP A 226 -5.35 16.71 -17.34
CA ASP A 226 -5.41 18.11 -17.76
C ASP A 226 -5.80 19.02 -16.60
N LEU A 227 -6.76 18.64 -15.78
CA LEU A 227 -7.10 19.36 -14.56
C LEU A 227 -5.92 19.44 -13.56
N HIS A 228 -5.13 18.39 -13.45
CA HIS A 228 -3.92 18.41 -12.63
C HIS A 228 -2.82 19.29 -13.23
N SER A 229 -2.55 19.16 -14.53
CA SER A 229 -1.49 19.92 -15.23
C SER A 229 -1.76 21.42 -15.29
N SER A 230 -3.04 21.80 -15.40
CA SER A 230 -3.47 23.21 -15.46
C SER A 230 -3.65 23.87 -14.07
N GLY A 231 -3.29 23.18 -12.97
CA GLY A 231 -3.48 23.70 -11.62
C GLY A 231 -4.93 23.70 -11.11
N ASN A 232 -5.84 23.07 -11.85
CA ASN A 232 -7.28 23.00 -11.58
C ASN A 232 -7.72 21.72 -10.84
N ARG A 233 -6.81 21.00 -10.18
CA ARG A 233 -7.13 19.73 -9.51
C ARG A 233 -8.20 19.85 -8.41
N ASN A 234 -8.39 21.06 -7.86
CA ASN A 234 -9.42 21.36 -6.87
C ASN A 234 -10.86 21.26 -7.43
N LYS A 235 -11.02 21.20 -8.75
CA LYS A 235 -12.30 20.88 -9.42
C LYS A 235 -12.67 19.39 -9.28
N ILE A 236 -11.74 18.55 -8.85
CA ILE A 236 -11.96 17.13 -8.56
C ILE A 236 -12.18 17.00 -7.05
N SER A 237 -13.38 16.61 -6.63
CA SER A 237 -13.80 16.63 -5.23
C SER A 237 -12.83 15.93 -4.26
N ILE A 238 -12.32 14.75 -4.62
CA ILE A 238 -11.37 13.99 -3.79
C ILE A 238 -9.98 14.62 -3.74
N CYS A 239 -9.66 15.53 -4.65
CA CYS A 239 -8.35 16.19 -4.72
C CYS A 239 -8.32 17.52 -3.94
N VAL A 240 -9.50 18.03 -3.53
CA VAL A 240 -9.58 19.27 -2.72
C VAL A 240 -8.81 19.08 -1.42
N GLY A 241 -7.78 19.90 -1.20
CA GLY A 241 -6.94 19.85 0.01
C GLY A 241 -6.15 18.55 0.23
N CYS A 242 -6.15 17.61 -0.72
CA CYS A 242 -5.38 16.39 -0.62
C CYS A 242 -3.88 16.66 -0.72
N LYS A 243 -3.10 16.21 0.29
CA LYS A 243 -1.64 16.39 0.38
C LYS A 243 -0.85 15.09 0.20
N ILE A 244 -1.48 14.02 -0.30
CA ILE A 244 -0.80 12.73 -0.45
C ILE A 244 0.39 12.77 -1.44
N TRP A 245 0.40 13.73 -2.35
CA TRP A 245 1.51 13.99 -3.25
C TRP A 245 2.80 14.40 -2.51
N ASP A 246 2.68 14.91 -1.29
CA ASP A 246 3.78 15.32 -0.41
C ASP A 246 4.15 14.19 0.59
N ILE A 247 4.16 12.95 0.10
CA ILE A 247 4.32 11.76 0.94
C ILE A 247 5.65 11.73 1.70
N GLU A 248 6.69 12.36 1.18
CA GLU A 248 8.00 12.41 1.83
C GLU A 248 7.95 13.25 3.12
N LYS A 249 7.10 14.26 3.19
CA LYS A 249 6.90 15.06 4.40
C LYS A 249 6.06 14.38 5.47
N ILE A 250 5.33 13.33 5.10
CA ILE A 250 4.46 12.60 6.03
C ILE A 250 5.04 11.25 6.46
N LYS A 251 6.20 10.86 5.91
CA LYS A 251 6.88 9.60 6.20
C LYS A 251 8.23 9.85 6.88
N THR A 252 8.46 9.17 7.99
CA THR A 252 9.77 9.12 8.65
C THR A 252 10.30 7.68 8.57
N VAL A 253 11.50 7.51 8.03
CA VAL A 253 12.22 6.23 7.98
C VAL A 253 13.26 6.22 9.09
N PHE A 254 13.27 5.19 9.90
CA PHE A 254 14.24 4.98 10.95
C PHE A 254 15.31 4.01 10.45
N ASN A 255 16.57 4.42 10.55
CA ASN A 255 17.70 3.59 10.16
C ASN A 255 18.29 2.93 11.41
N GLN A 256 18.78 1.68 11.26
CA GLN A 256 19.67 1.08 12.25
C GLN A 256 20.99 1.87 12.20
N LYS A 257 21.51 2.23 13.39
CA LYS A 257 22.83 2.85 13.55
C LYS A 257 23.92 1.80 13.45
#